data_8d3f78e27e7ff55cd84d70580b188c81
#
_entry.id   8d3f78e27e7ff55cd84d70580b188c81
#
_cell.length_a   1.000
_cell.length_b   1.000
_cell.length_c   1.000
_cell.angle_alpha   90.00
_cell.angle_beta   90.00
_cell.angle_gamma   90.00
#
_symmetry.space_group_name_H-M   'P 1'
#
loop_
_entity.id
_entity.type
_entity.pdbx_description
1 polymer ?
#
loop_
_entity_poly.entity_id
_entity_poly.type
_entity_poly.pdbx_seq_one_letter_code
_entity_poly.pdbx_strand_id
1 'polypeptide(L)'
;MKIKEILCELIACGRNRTQYILEYLTSLGLAVDVQEYLPGHKNIEFVTSNDKAKQDIIFFVHHDISLKTREGANDNTSSVAVLLALAKSIRGKAFPYNIRLVFTDNEELLGALSPSTTAEKLQQIMPHVGSFMYLSKFPDKKNIRHIIVMELSGIGDSIYVASQSGNVMTDVSLNKKLLDIAERNNFQSVQLKLPSTDMLSVKVFRVSGTVIGAIPYYQAQNYVMQGKMFPAVWQNIHSEKDNLFAIQEKALEMMKDFLLHILEEL
;
A
#
# COMPACT_ATOMS: atom_id res chain seq x y z
N MET A 1 7.14 -0.89 -20.34
CA MET A 1 7.36 -1.97 -19.37
C MET A 1 5.99 -2.34 -18.82
N LYS A 2 5.63 -3.62 -18.79
CA LYS A 2 4.43 -4.15 -18.16
C LYS A 2 4.60 -4.21 -16.65
N ILE A 3 3.52 -4.26 -15.88
CA ILE A 3 3.61 -4.29 -14.39
C ILE A 3 4.40 -5.53 -13.92
N LYS A 4 4.18 -6.66 -14.56
CA LYS A 4 4.91 -7.90 -14.23
C LYS A 4 6.42 -7.79 -14.48
N GLU A 5 6.85 -7.04 -15.49
CA GLU A 5 8.28 -6.78 -15.73
C GLU A 5 8.87 -5.93 -14.60
N ILE A 6 8.16 -4.88 -14.15
CA ILE A 6 8.57 -4.07 -12.99
C ILE A 6 8.71 -4.95 -11.73
N LEU A 7 7.73 -5.84 -11.50
CA LEU A 7 7.76 -6.78 -10.39
C LEU A 7 8.99 -7.69 -10.43
N CYS A 8 9.29 -8.26 -11.62
CA CYS A 8 10.45 -9.13 -11.78
C CYS A 8 11.77 -8.42 -11.46
N GLU A 9 11.92 -7.18 -11.93
CA GLU A 9 13.10 -6.35 -11.64
C GLU A 9 13.21 -6.03 -10.14
N LEU A 10 12.11 -5.67 -9.48
CA LEU A 10 12.09 -5.44 -8.04
C LEU A 10 12.51 -6.68 -7.24
N ILE A 11 12.02 -7.87 -7.63
CA ILE A 11 12.41 -9.14 -7.00
C ILE A 11 13.90 -9.41 -7.23
N ALA A 12 14.41 -9.17 -8.44
CA ALA A 12 15.82 -9.35 -8.77
C ALA A 12 16.75 -8.45 -7.93
N CYS A 13 16.29 -7.26 -7.51
CA CYS A 13 17.02 -6.37 -6.60
C CYS A 13 17.11 -6.89 -5.15
N GLY A 14 16.37 -7.94 -4.81
CA GLY A 14 16.30 -8.49 -3.46
C GLY A 14 15.84 -7.45 -2.45
N ARG A 15 16.69 -7.11 -1.47
CA ARG A 15 16.39 -6.10 -0.43
C ARG A 15 16.78 -4.68 -0.82
N ASN A 16 17.48 -4.49 -1.94
CA ASN A 16 17.93 -3.16 -2.39
C ASN A 16 16.92 -2.49 -3.34
N ARG A 17 15.64 -2.52 -2.97
CA ARG A 17 14.53 -1.97 -3.79
C ARG A 17 14.52 -0.46 -3.86
N THR A 18 15.00 0.20 -2.84
CA THR A 18 15.11 1.68 -2.77
C THR A 18 15.78 2.23 -4.02
N GLN A 19 16.92 1.67 -4.40
CA GLN A 19 17.67 2.14 -5.57
C GLN A 19 16.88 1.95 -6.86
N TYR A 20 16.25 0.79 -7.05
CA TYR A 20 15.44 0.51 -8.23
C TYR A 20 14.24 1.48 -8.35
N ILE A 21 13.52 1.72 -7.24
CA ILE A 21 12.38 2.64 -7.23
C ILE A 21 12.81 4.05 -7.65
N LEU A 22 13.94 4.53 -7.10
CA LEU A 22 14.51 5.83 -7.45
C LEU A 22 14.89 5.92 -8.93
N GLU A 23 15.60 4.93 -9.44
CA GLU A 23 16.03 4.86 -10.84
C GLU A 23 14.83 4.79 -11.79
N TYR A 24 13.83 3.98 -11.46
CA TYR A 24 12.62 3.86 -12.26
C TYR A 24 11.86 5.19 -12.35
N LEU A 25 11.56 5.84 -11.22
CA LEU A 25 10.85 7.12 -11.20
C LEU A 25 11.65 8.23 -11.91
N THR A 26 12.96 8.28 -11.69
CA THR A 26 13.86 9.24 -12.35
C THR A 26 13.92 9.00 -13.87
N SER A 27 13.93 7.74 -14.30
CA SER A 27 13.90 7.39 -15.75
C SER A 27 12.63 7.87 -16.45
N LEU A 28 11.53 8.02 -15.69
CA LEU A 28 10.31 8.65 -16.18
C LEU A 28 10.38 10.18 -16.21
N GLY A 29 11.48 10.78 -15.77
CA GLY A 29 11.62 12.25 -15.66
C GLY A 29 10.76 12.83 -14.53
N LEU A 30 10.45 12.05 -13.49
CA LEU A 30 9.69 12.48 -12.33
C LEU A 30 10.64 13.06 -11.28
N ALA A 31 10.23 14.14 -10.62
CA ALA A 31 10.92 14.64 -9.44
C ALA A 31 10.58 13.72 -8.25
N VAL A 32 11.61 13.28 -7.54
CA VAL A 32 11.49 12.33 -6.44
C VAL A 32 12.14 12.92 -5.19
N ASP A 33 11.43 12.93 -4.09
CA ASP A 33 11.95 13.28 -2.78
C ASP A 33 12.32 12.02 -2.00
N VAL A 34 13.43 12.09 -1.27
CA VAL A 34 13.92 10.99 -0.42
C VAL A 34 13.99 11.47 1.02
N GLN A 35 13.25 10.81 1.89
CA GLN A 35 13.32 11.04 3.31
C GLN A 35 14.15 9.94 3.97
N GLU A 36 15.42 10.17 4.21
CA GLU A 36 16.20 9.31 5.10
C GLU A 36 15.84 9.65 6.55
N TYR A 37 15.37 8.67 7.31
CA TYR A 37 14.93 8.88 8.69
C TYR A 37 15.73 8.08 9.72
N LEU A 38 16.43 7.04 9.26
CA LEU A 38 17.45 6.28 9.99
C LEU A 38 18.57 5.92 9.02
N PRO A 39 19.80 5.64 9.48
CA PRO A 39 20.86 5.21 8.60
C PRO A 39 20.46 4.01 7.73
N GLY A 40 20.44 4.21 6.42
CA GLY A 40 20.06 3.18 5.44
C GLY A 40 18.56 2.98 5.23
N HIS A 41 17.68 3.62 6.02
CA HIS A 41 16.23 3.52 5.88
C HIS A 41 15.61 4.76 5.27
N LYS A 42 14.88 4.59 4.19
CA LYS A 42 14.40 5.70 3.35
C LYS A 42 12.96 5.51 2.90
N ASN A 43 12.17 6.55 3.06
CA ASN A 43 10.94 6.71 2.31
C ASN A 43 11.24 7.44 1.00
N ILE A 44 10.52 7.06 -0.06
CA ILE A 44 10.63 7.67 -1.39
C ILE A 44 9.27 8.26 -1.73
N GLU A 45 9.25 9.49 -2.21
CA GLU A 45 8.00 10.17 -2.57
C GLU A 45 8.06 10.71 -3.99
N PHE A 46 6.98 10.50 -4.74
CA PHE A 46 6.66 11.22 -5.96
C PHE A 46 5.34 11.96 -5.79
N VAL A 47 5.32 13.23 -6.19
CA VAL A 47 4.13 14.09 -6.09
C VAL A 47 3.73 14.60 -7.46
N THR A 48 2.44 14.42 -7.82
CA THR A 48 1.85 15.23 -8.89
C THR A 48 1.40 16.54 -8.28
N SER A 49 2.15 17.61 -8.46
CA SER A 49 1.76 18.91 -7.93
C SER A 49 0.71 19.57 -8.81
N ASN A 50 -0.27 20.19 -8.14
CA ASN A 50 -1.19 21.13 -8.75
C ASN A 50 -1.21 22.39 -7.86
N ASP A 51 -0.73 23.51 -8.36
CA ASP A 51 -0.62 24.77 -7.61
C ASP A 51 -1.96 25.26 -7.03
N LYS A 52 -3.09 24.75 -7.55
CA LYS A 52 -4.43 25.07 -7.07
C LYS A 52 -4.95 24.06 -6.04
N ALA A 53 -4.30 22.93 -5.89
CA ALA A 53 -4.74 21.88 -4.97
C ALA A 53 -4.37 22.27 -3.52
N LYS A 54 -5.38 22.22 -2.64
CA LYS A 54 -5.20 22.50 -1.20
C LYS A 54 -5.12 21.23 -0.35
N GLN A 55 -5.36 20.09 -0.94
CA GLN A 55 -5.42 18.82 -0.23
C GLN A 55 -4.63 17.75 -0.96
N ASP A 56 -4.16 16.77 -0.20
CA ASP A 56 -3.36 15.65 -0.67
C ASP A 56 -4.13 14.34 -0.52
N ILE A 57 -4.05 13.48 -1.54
CA ILE A 57 -4.37 12.05 -1.45
C ILE A 57 -3.05 11.32 -1.48
N ILE A 58 -2.79 10.51 -0.46
CA ILE A 58 -1.52 9.81 -0.28
C ILE A 58 -1.75 8.32 -0.45
N PHE A 59 -0.95 7.67 -1.28
CA PHE A 59 -0.87 6.22 -1.38
C PHE A 59 0.39 5.75 -0.67
N PHE A 60 0.25 4.89 0.33
CA PHE A 60 1.36 4.21 0.99
C PHE A 60 1.52 2.80 0.46
N VAL A 61 2.76 2.41 0.20
CA VAL A 61 3.16 1.05 -0.09
C VAL A 61 4.52 0.79 0.53
N HIS A 62 4.67 -0.25 1.34
CA HIS A 62 5.99 -0.57 1.87
C HIS A 62 6.83 -1.34 0.86
N HIS A 63 8.14 -1.07 0.84
CA HIS A 63 9.07 -1.70 -0.09
C HIS A 63 10.07 -2.64 0.60
N ASP A 64 10.10 -2.67 1.93
CA ASP A 64 10.83 -3.69 2.68
C ASP A 64 10.15 -5.05 2.57
N ILE A 65 10.85 -6.09 2.93
CA ILE A 65 10.37 -7.48 2.91
C ILE A 65 10.73 -8.18 4.21
N SER A 66 9.85 -9.07 4.64
CA SER A 66 10.09 -9.92 5.80
C SER A 66 11.40 -10.69 5.71
N LEU A 67 12.09 -10.86 6.85
CA LEU A 67 13.29 -11.68 6.91
C LEU A 67 13.03 -13.16 6.64
N LYS A 68 11.77 -13.58 6.65
CA LYS A 68 11.34 -14.97 6.48
C LYS A 68 11.07 -15.35 5.02
N THR A 69 11.09 -14.40 4.09
CA THR A 69 10.94 -14.64 2.66
C THR A 69 12.08 -14.05 1.87
N ARG A 70 12.37 -14.62 0.70
CA ARG A 70 13.39 -14.10 -0.23
C ARG A 70 12.83 -13.05 -1.17
N GLU A 71 11.58 -13.25 -1.63
CA GLU A 71 10.99 -12.44 -2.68
C GLU A 71 9.95 -11.44 -2.15
N GLY A 72 9.11 -11.83 -1.17
CA GLY A 72 8.00 -11.01 -0.73
C GLY A 72 7.19 -10.52 -1.93
N ALA A 73 6.86 -11.46 -2.83
CA ALA A 73 6.34 -11.11 -4.16
C ALA A 73 4.95 -10.48 -4.07
N ASN A 74 4.08 -11.04 -3.21
CA ASN A 74 2.77 -10.44 -2.93
C ASN A 74 2.85 -9.44 -1.79
N ASP A 75 3.67 -9.69 -0.79
CA ASP A 75 3.88 -8.87 0.41
C ASP A 75 5.28 -8.20 0.39
N ASN A 76 5.39 -6.99 -0.11
CA ASN A 76 4.40 -6.13 -0.75
C ASN A 76 4.92 -5.65 -2.13
N THR A 77 5.86 -6.45 -2.76
CA THR A 77 6.47 -6.10 -4.05
C THR A 77 5.42 -5.89 -5.14
N SER A 78 4.32 -6.64 -5.08
CA SER A 78 3.21 -6.51 -6.04
C SER A 78 2.59 -5.11 -6.00
N SER A 79 2.32 -4.59 -4.80
CA SER A 79 1.76 -3.24 -4.62
C SER A 79 2.77 -2.16 -5.03
N VAL A 80 4.07 -2.36 -4.75
CA VAL A 80 5.14 -1.46 -5.23
C VAL A 80 5.13 -1.38 -6.76
N ALA A 81 5.06 -2.54 -7.45
CA ALA A 81 5.04 -2.58 -8.91
C ALA A 81 3.79 -1.91 -9.50
N VAL A 82 2.62 -2.10 -8.88
CA VAL A 82 1.36 -1.43 -9.25
C VAL A 82 1.50 0.08 -9.09
N LEU A 83 2.05 0.56 -7.97
CA LEU A 83 2.19 1.98 -7.70
C LEU A 83 3.21 2.66 -8.65
N LEU A 84 4.30 1.97 -9.03
CA LEU A 84 5.24 2.43 -10.05
C LEU A 84 4.59 2.52 -11.43
N ALA A 85 3.75 1.55 -11.79
CA ALA A 85 2.99 1.60 -13.04
C ALA A 85 1.94 2.73 -13.03
N LEU A 86 1.31 2.99 -11.88
CA LEU A 86 0.42 4.14 -11.69
C LEU A 86 1.19 5.45 -11.89
N ALA A 87 2.37 5.62 -11.30
CA ALA A 87 3.22 6.81 -11.48
C ALA A 87 3.46 7.13 -12.96
N LYS A 88 3.76 6.09 -13.75
CA LYS A 88 3.89 6.22 -15.22
C LYS A 88 2.60 6.68 -15.88
N SER A 89 1.45 6.14 -15.46
CA SER A 89 0.13 6.42 -16.05
C SER A 89 -0.39 7.82 -15.75
N ILE A 90 -0.02 8.38 -14.60
CA ILE A 90 -0.46 9.71 -14.15
C ILE A 90 0.54 10.83 -14.46
N ARG A 91 1.68 10.50 -15.02
CA ARG A 91 2.71 11.46 -15.41
C ARG A 91 2.12 12.58 -16.28
N GLY A 92 2.32 13.83 -15.87
CA GLY A 92 1.84 15.01 -16.60
C GLY A 92 0.34 15.23 -16.58
N LYS A 93 -0.41 14.41 -15.83
CA LYS A 93 -1.85 14.63 -15.61
C LYS A 93 -2.06 15.57 -14.42
N ALA A 94 -3.08 16.43 -14.53
CA ALA A 94 -3.52 17.27 -13.45
C ALA A 94 -4.75 16.66 -12.76
N PHE A 95 -4.76 16.69 -11.43
CA PHE A 95 -5.86 16.22 -10.59
C PHE A 95 -6.37 17.36 -9.70
N PRO A 96 -7.61 17.29 -9.18
CA PRO A 96 -8.11 18.30 -8.24
C PRO A 96 -7.36 18.29 -6.90
N TYR A 97 -6.59 17.24 -6.61
CA TYR A 97 -5.75 17.04 -5.43
C TYR A 97 -4.29 16.85 -5.83
N ASN A 98 -3.35 17.10 -4.93
CA ASN A 98 -2.01 16.56 -5.08
C ASN A 98 -2.08 15.05 -4.83
N ILE A 99 -1.51 14.27 -5.73
CA ILE A 99 -1.38 12.83 -5.56
C ILE A 99 0.04 12.54 -5.11
N ARG A 100 0.18 11.92 -3.94
CA ARG A 100 1.46 11.52 -3.37
C ARG A 100 1.56 10.00 -3.39
N LEU A 101 2.57 9.50 -4.10
CA LEU A 101 2.91 8.09 -4.11
C LEU A 101 4.13 7.91 -3.20
N VAL A 102 3.94 7.27 -2.07
CA VAL A 102 4.96 7.15 -1.03
C VAL A 102 5.31 5.69 -0.82
N PHE A 103 6.57 5.37 -1.08
CA PHE A 103 7.13 4.05 -0.85
C PHE A 103 7.80 4.06 0.52
N THR A 104 7.16 3.41 1.48
CA THR A 104 7.58 3.36 2.89
C THR A 104 8.55 2.22 3.15
N ASP A 105 9.37 2.35 4.19
CA ASP A 105 10.33 1.33 4.62
C ASP A 105 10.01 0.86 6.05
N ASN A 106 10.43 -0.35 6.40
CA ASN A 106 10.28 -0.94 7.74
C ASN A 106 8.82 -1.14 8.22
N GLU A 107 7.88 -1.40 7.33
CA GLU A 107 6.52 -1.81 7.70
C GLU A 107 6.54 -3.16 8.42
N GLU A 108 7.38 -4.08 7.99
CA GLU A 108 7.49 -5.44 8.52
C GLU A 108 7.79 -5.51 10.03
N LEU A 109 8.24 -4.41 10.63
CA LEU A 109 8.34 -4.29 12.07
C LEU A 109 6.98 -4.32 12.77
N LEU A 110 5.91 -3.90 12.08
CA LEU A 110 4.55 -3.91 12.61
C LEU A 110 3.98 -5.34 12.68
N GLY A 111 4.45 -6.24 11.82
CA GLY A 111 4.09 -7.66 11.87
C GLY A 111 4.53 -8.37 13.15
N ALA A 112 5.50 -7.81 13.88
CA ALA A 112 5.91 -8.29 15.19
C ALA A 112 4.98 -7.83 16.34
N LEU A 113 4.04 -6.94 16.07
CA LEU A 113 3.09 -6.44 17.08
C LEU A 113 1.95 -7.44 17.29
N SER A 114 1.52 -7.58 18.53
CA SER A 114 0.37 -8.39 18.91
C SER A 114 -0.71 -7.50 19.54
N PRO A 115 -1.96 -7.97 19.65
CA PRO A 115 -3.01 -7.23 20.36
C PRO A 115 -2.65 -6.88 21.81
N SER A 116 -1.70 -7.59 22.40
CA SER A 116 -1.19 -7.35 23.77
C SER A 116 0.05 -6.46 23.81
N THR A 117 0.48 -5.88 22.68
CA THR A 117 1.64 -4.98 22.65
C THR A 117 1.37 -3.73 23.49
N THR A 118 2.25 -3.45 24.44
CA THR A 118 2.10 -2.30 25.35
C THR A 118 2.36 -0.97 24.64
N ALA A 119 1.86 0.13 25.22
CA ALA A 119 2.06 1.47 24.69
C ALA A 119 3.55 1.84 24.65
N GLU A 120 4.34 1.42 25.68
CA GLU A 120 5.78 1.65 25.72
C GLU A 120 6.50 0.97 24.56
N LYS A 121 6.12 -0.27 24.24
CA LYS A 121 6.70 -0.99 23.10
C LYS A 121 6.33 -0.34 21.77
N LEU A 122 5.10 0.16 21.65
CA LEU A 122 4.68 0.93 20.47
C LEU A 122 5.51 2.21 20.32
N GLN A 123 5.71 2.97 21.40
CA GLN A 123 6.55 4.17 21.38
C GLN A 123 8.00 3.89 20.96
N GLN A 124 8.53 2.71 21.29
CA GLN A 124 9.87 2.29 20.89
C GLN A 124 9.95 1.90 19.40
N ILE A 125 8.91 1.25 18.87
CA ILE A 125 8.91 0.74 17.48
C ILE A 125 8.54 1.83 16.47
N MET A 126 7.52 2.65 16.75
CA MET A 126 6.98 3.61 15.78
C MET A 126 8.04 4.55 15.15
N PRO A 127 9.06 5.07 15.87
CA PRO A 127 10.11 5.87 15.26
C PRO A 127 10.99 5.13 14.24
N HIS A 128 10.85 3.81 14.14
CA HIS A 128 11.56 2.98 13.14
C HIS A 128 10.69 2.63 11.93
N VAL A 129 9.41 2.97 11.95
CA VAL A 129 8.44 2.70 10.87
C VAL A 129 8.39 3.86 9.89
N GLY A 130 8.59 3.59 8.60
CA GLY A 130 8.69 4.61 7.57
C GLY A 130 7.45 5.48 7.45
N SER A 131 6.26 4.90 7.43
CA SER A 131 5.00 5.65 7.35
C SER A 131 4.79 6.59 8.55
N PHE A 132 5.18 6.16 9.75
CA PHE A 132 5.15 7.01 10.93
C PHE A 132 6.11 8.20 10.78
N MET A 133 7.33 7.93 10.35
CA MET A 133 8.35 8.97 10.16
C MET A 133 7.98 9.93 9.03
N TYR A 134 7.37 9.44 7.95
CA TYR A 134 6.83 10.28 6.90
C TYR A 134 5.76 11.24 7.46
N LEU A 135 4.75 10.70 8.13
CA LEU A 135 3.67 11.50 8.69
C LEU A 135 4.14 12.43 9.81
N SER A 136 5.13 12.04 10.62
CA SER A 136 5.66 12.90 11.69
C SER A 136 6.24 14.21 11.14
N LYS A 137 6.86 14.15 9.96
CA LYS A 137 7.49 15.29 9.27
C LYS A 137 6.57 15.98 8.26
N PHE A 138 5.38 15.44 7.99
CA PHE A 138 4.43 16.06 7.06
C PHE A 138 4.00 17.45 7.59
N PRO A 139 4.12 18.52 6.79
CA PRO A 139 4.01 19.91 7.29
C PRO A 139 2.67 20.21 7.95
N ASP A 140 1.57 19.95 7.26
CA ASP A 140 0.21 20.18 7.79
C ASP A 140 -0.71 19.01 7.45
N LYS A 141 -0.95 18.16 8.45
CA LYS A 141 -1.78 16.96 8.31
C LYS A 141 -3.26 17.26 8.00
N LYS A 142 -3.72 18.50 8.24
CA LYS A 142 -5.08 18.92 7.88
C LYS A 142 -5.28 19.01 6.37
N ASN A 143 -4.18 19.15 5.62
CA ASN A 143 -4.21 19.13 4.15
C ASN A 143 -4.29 17.70 3.60
N ILE A 144 -4.06 16.67 4.40
CA ILE A 144 -4.25 15.30 3.97
C ILE A 144 -5.75 14.98 3.96
N ARG A 145 -6.29 14.77 2.77
CA ARG A 145 -7.68 14.38 2.58
C ARG A 145 -7.89 12.91 2.95
N HIS A 146 -7.07 12.04 2.35
CA HIS A 146 -7.14 10.60 2.58
C HIS A 146 -5.76 9.96 2.42
N ILE A 147 -5.53 8.89 3.17
CA ILE A 147 -4.41 7.98 2.98
C ILE A 147 -4.97 6.61 2.59
N ILE A 148 -4.47 6.07 1.49
CA ILE A 148 -4.80 4.72 1.01
C ILE A 148 -3.54 3.87 1.11
N VAL A 149 -3.54 2.91 2.03
CA VAL A 149 -2.47 1.92 2.17
C VAL A 149 -2.75 0.78 1.20
N MET A 150 -1.75 0.37 0.45
CA MET A 150 -1.87 -0.73 -0.51
C MET A 150 -1.12 -1.95 0.00
N GLU A 151 -1.82 -3.08 0.04
CA GLU A 151 -1.27 -4.35 0.51
C GLU A 151 -1.69 -5.51 -0.40
N LEU A 152 -0.75 -6.44 -0.66
CA LEU A 152 -1.07 -7.73 -1.27
C LEU A 152 -1.80 -7.63 -2.62
N SER A 153 -1.31 -6.83 -3.55
CA SER A 153 -1.99 -6.51 -4.82
C SER A 153 -1.81 -7.57 -5.92
N GLY A 154 -1.08 -8.65 -5.67
CA GLY A 154 -0.60 -9.57 -6.71
C GLY A 154 -1.45 -10.81 -6.94
N ILE A 155 -2.39 -11.17 -6.06
CA ILE A 155 -3.13 -12.42 -6.13
C ILE A 155 -4.61 -12.20 -5.86
N GLY A 156 -5.45 -12.51 -6.84
CA GLY A 156 -6.91 -12.46 -6.69
C GLY A 156 -7.63 -11.91 -7.90
N ASP A 157 -8.95 -11.99 -7.81
CA ASP A 157 -9.92 -11.55 -8.82
C ASP A 157 -10.94 -10.55 -8.25
N SER A 158 -10.69 -10.09 -7.03
CA SER A 158 -11.50 -9.08 -6.37
C SER A 158 -10.65 -8.10 -5.57
N ILE A 159 -11.20 -6.92 -5.36
CA ILE A 159 -10.62 -5.86 -4.55
C ILE A 159 -11.14 -6.02 -3.12
N TYR A 160 -10.24 -5.99 -2.15
CA TYR A 160 -10.69 -5.82 -0.79
C TYR A 160 -10.49 -4.38 -0.31
N VAL A 161 -11.42 -3.91 0.52
CA VAL A 161 -11.33 -2.67 1.28
C VAL A 161 -11.40 -3.03 2.76
N ALA A 162 -10.40 -2.66 3.54
CA ALA A 162 -10.36 -3.05 4.93
C ALA A 162 -11.37 -2.27 5.78
N SER A 163 -12.17 -2.97 6.60
CA SER A 163 -12.95 -2.35 7.67
C SER A 163 -12.10 -2.10 8.93
N GLN A 164 -11.02 -2.86 9.07
CA GLN A 164 -10.12 -2.82 10.21
C GLN A 164 -8.75 -3.36 9.78
N SER A 165 -7.68 -2.75 10.31
CA SER A 165 -6.29 -3.25 10.21
C SER A 165 -5.72 -3.40 11.61
N GLY A 166 -5.38 -4.62 12.02
CA GLY A 166 -5.07 -4.94 13.42
C GLY A 166 -6.21 -4.50 14.34
N ASN A 167 -5.92 -3.63 15.29
CA ASN A 167 -6.90 -3.04 16.20
C ASN A 167 -7.40 -1.65 15.76
N VAL A 168 -7.06 -1.23 14.53
CA VAL A 168 -7.38 0.10 13.99
C VAL A 168 -8.57 0.02 13.06
N MET A 169 -9.66 0.73 13.39
CA MET A 169 -10.77 0.94 12.47
C MET A 169 -10.36 1.90 11.37
N THR A 170 -10.68 1.56 10.14
CA THR A 170 -10.48 2.41 8.96
C THR A 170 -11.62 3.42 8.81
N ASP A 171 -11.49 4.38 7.89
CA ASP A 171 -12.51 5.38 7.65
C ASP A 171 -13.71 4.79 6.91
N VAL A 172 -14.86 4.74 7.58
CA VAL A 172 -16.10 4.14 7.06
C VAL A 172 -16.62 4.89 5.82
N SER A 173 -16.50 6.23 5.80
CA SER A 173 -16.97 7.05 4.68
C SER A 173 -16.10 6.82 3.44
N LEU A 174 -14.78 6.77 3.62
CA LEU A 174 -13.84 6.44 2.55
C LEU A 174 -14.07 5.04 2.03
N ASN A 175 -14.22 4.05 2.92
CA ASN A 175 -14.50 2.67 2.53
C ASN A 175 -15.74 2.56 1.66
N LYS A 176 -16.83 3.23 2.06
CA LYS A 176 -18.06 3.24 1.26
C LYS A 176 -17.80 3.81 -0.12
N LYS A 177 -17.12 4.95 -0.23
CA LYS A 177 -16.78 5.54 -1.53
C LYS A 177 -15.97 4.59 -2.42
N LEU A 178 -14.95 3.91 -1.86
CA LEU A 178 -14.14 2.98 -2.63
C LEU A 178 -14.93 1.76 -3.10
N LEU A 179 -15.82 1.23 -2.27
CA LEU A 179 -16.74 0.15 -2.67
C LEU A 179 -17.72 0.60 -3.75
N ASP A 180 -18.28 1.82 -3.63
CA ASP A 180 -19.16 2.40 -4.65
C ASP A 180 -18.41 2.62 -5.99
N ILE A 181 -17.13 3.05 -5.95
CA ILE A 181 -16.27 3.15 -7.15
C ILE A 181 -16.05 1.77 -7.76
N ALA A 182 -15.72 0.75 -6.94
CA ALA A 182 -15.54 -0.60 -7.43
C ALA A 182 -16.79 -1.14 -8.12
N GLU A 183 -17.97 -0.96 -7.51
CA GLU A 183 -19.25 -1.40 -8.06
C GLU A 183 -19.57 -0.73 -9.40
N ARG A 184 -19.46 0.62 -9.47
CA ARG A 184 -19.74 1.37 -10.71
C ARG A 184 -18.85 0.98 -11.88
N ASN A 185 -17.62 0.55 -11.58
CA ASN A 185 -16.63 0.18 -12.59
C ASN A 185 -16.53 -1.35 -12.78
N ASN A 186 -17.53 -2.11 -12.28
CA ASN A 186 -17.63 -3.57 -12.43
C ASN A 186 -16.47 -4.36 -11.83
N PHE A 187 -15.80 -3.83 -10.82
CA PHE A 187 -14.86 -4.59 -10.01
C PHE A 187 -15.61 -5.38 -8.94
N GLN A 188 -15.32 -6.67 -8.85
CA GLN A 188 -15.74 -7.46 -7.71
C GLN A 188 -15.03 -6.95 -6.46
N SER A 189 -15.77 -6.68 -5.38
CA SER A 189 -15.19 -6.12 -4.17
C SER A 189 -15.76 -6.73 -2.90
N VAL A 190 -15.00 -6.66 -1.81
CA VAL A 190 -15.38 -7.19 -0.51
C VAL A 190 -14.78 -6.35 0.61
N GLN A 191 -15.54 -6.18 1.70
CA GLN A 191 -15.02 -5.56 2.91
C GLN A 191 -14.61 -6.62 3.93
N LEU A 192 -13.39 -6.51 4.49
CA LEU A 192 -12.87 -7.50 5.42
C LEU A 192 -11.89 -6.87 6.45
N LYS A 193 -11.44 -7.67 7.40
CA LYS A 193 -10.45 -7.27 8.42
C LYS A 193 -9.07 -7.79 8.04
N LEU A 194 -8.05 -6.99 8.31
CA LEU A 194 -6.65 -7.29 8.05
C LEU A 194 -5.81 -7.40 9.33
N PRO A 195 -4.65 -8.03 9.30
CA PRO A 195 -3.58 -7.81 10.26
C PRO A 195 -3.15 -6.33 10.35
N SER A 196 -2.23 -6.00 11.24
CA SER A 196 -1.67 -4.66 11.34
C SER A 196 -0.88 -4.32 10.07
N THR A 197 -0.99 -3.06 9.62
CA THR A 197 -0.28 -2.49 8.47
C THR A 197 0.13 -1.05 8.79
N ASP A 198 0.68 -0.33 7.84
CA ASP A 198 0.94 1.14 7.91
C ASP A 198 -0.27 1.97 8.36
N MET A 199 -1.48 1.38 8.36
CA MET A 199 -2.69 2.01 8.89
C MET A 199 -2.57 2.40 10.37
N LEU A 200 -1.68 1.73 11.13
CA LEU A 200 -1.39 2.12 12.51
C LEU A 200 -0.81 3.54 12.58
N SER A 201 0.12 3.87 11.70
CA SER A 201 0.68 5.24 11.59
C SER A 201 -0.39 6.26 11.24
N VAL A 202 -1.25 5.95 10.29
CA VAL A 202 -2.38 6.82 9.88
C VAL A 202 -3.28 7.14 11.06
N LYS A 203 -3.58 6.14 11.89
CA LYS A 203 -4.41 6.30 13.09
C LYS A 203 -3.75 7.16 14.15
N VAL A 204 -2.45 6.97 14.40
CA VAL A 204 -1.70 7.78 15.40
C VAL A 204 -1.81 9.27 15.06
N PHE A 205 -1.72 9.63 13.79
CA PHE A 205 -1.83 11.03 13.35
C PHE A 205 -3.28 11.49 13.09
N ARG A 206 -4.28 10.62 13.34
CA ARG A 206 -5.71 10.91 13.23
C ARG A 206 -6.12 11.39 11.82
N VAL A 207 -5.50 10.83 10.80
CA VAL A 207 -5.83 11.11 9.39
C VAL A 207 -6.86 10.08 8.92
N SER A 208 -7.74 10.50 8.00
CA SER A 208 -8.65 9.59 7.29
C SER A 208 -7.86 8.60 6.43
N GLY A 209 -8.15 7.31 6.54
CA GLY A 209 -7.47 6.33 5.72
C GLY A 209 -8.08 4.94 5.74
N THR A 210 -7.63 4.13 4.77
CA THR A 210 -8.04 2.73 4.61
C THR A 210 -6.92 1.90 4.00
N VAL A 211 -7.14 0.58 3.94
CA VAL A 211 -6.24 -0.37 3.28
C VAL A 211 -6.99 -1.04 2.14
N ILE A 212 -6.33 -1.19 0.99
CA ILE A 212 -6.87 -1.89 -0.19
C ILE A 212 -5.84 -2.89 -0.73
N GLY A 213 -6.34 -3.89 -1.44
CA GLY A 213 -5.51 -4.84 -2.18
C GLY A 213 -6.34 -5.86 -2.93
N ALA A 214 -5.70 -6.92 -3.42
CA ALA A 214 -6.35 -7.98 -4.17
C ALA A 214 -6.49 -9.28 -3.36
N ILE A 215 -7.56 -10.03 -3.60
CA ILE A 215 -7.82 -11.31 -2.95
C ILE A 215 -8.68 -12.19 -3.85
N PRO A 216 -8.51 -13.53 -3.86
CA PRO A 216 -9.49 -14.39 -4.48
C PRO A 216 -10.85 -14.27 -3.79
N TYR A 217 -11.89 -13.92 -4.55
CA TYR A 217 -13.21 -13.60 -4.01
C TYR A 217 -13.79 -14.73 -3.15
N TYR A 218 -13.65 -15.96 -3.59
CA TYR A 218 -14.15 -17.12 -2.84
C TYR A 218 -13.45 -17.28 -1.47
N GLN A 219 -12.16 -16.92 -1.36
CA GLN A 219 -11.44 -16.96 -0.08
C GLN A 219 -11.88 -15.82 0.83
N ALA A 220 -12.12 -14.63 0.26
CA ALA A 220 -12.64 -13.49 0.99
C ALA A 220 -14.04 -13.77 1.56
N GLN A 221 -14.94 -14.33 0.74
CA GLN A 221 -16.27 -14.72 1.20
C GLN A 221 -16.22 -15.74 2.35
N ASN A 222 -15.41 -16.79 2.20
CA ASN A 222 -15.25 -17.80 3.25
C ASN A 222 -14.71 -17.19 4.54
N TYR A 223 -13.76 -16.25 4.45
CA TYR A 223 -13.19 -15.56 5.60
C TYR A 223 -14.25 -14.70 6.31
N VAL A 224 -15.03 -13.93 5.55
CA VAL A 224 -16.08 -13.06 6.10
C VAL A 224 -17.21 -13.90 6.74
N MET A 225 -17.64 -14.99 6.09
CA MET A 225 -18.76 -15.82 6.55
C MET A 225 -18.39 -16.68 7.76
N GLN A 226 -17.19 -17.23 7.80
CA GLN A 226 -16.79 -18.21 8.81
C GLN A 226 -15.99 -17.60 9.97
N GLY A 227 -15.39 -16.41 9.79
CA GLY A 227 -14.70 -15.67 10.84
C GLY A 227 -13.47 -16.34 11.45
N LYS A 228 -13.07 -17.52 10.96
CA LYS A 228 -12.09 -18.37 11.64
C LYS A 228 -10.87 -18.78 10.82
N MET A 229 -10.90 -18.67 9.52
CA MET A 229 -9.81 -19.16 8.68
C MET A 229 -9.26 -18.02 7.82
N PHE A 230 -8.00 -17.65 8.07
CA PHE A 230 -7.29 -16.71 7.21
C PHE A 230 -7.30 -17.21 5.76
N PRO A 231 -7.49 -16.32 4.77
CA PRO A 231 -7.38 -16.67 3.36
C PRO A 231 -6.06 -17.39 3.07
N ALA A 232 -6.13 -18.45 2.26
CA ALA A 232 -4.95 -19.26 1.99
C ALA A 232 -3.80 -18.44 1.37
N VAL A 233 -4.14 -17.42 0.58
CA VAL A 233 -3.15 -16.50 0.00
C VAL A 233 -2.40 -15.72 1.08
N TRP A 234 -3.03 -15.39 2.20
CA TRP A 234 -2.38 -14.68 3.31
C TRP A 234 -1.55 -15.61 4.22
N GLN A 235 -1.84 -16.92 4.21
CA GLN A 235 -1.02 -17.90 4.93
C GLN A 235 0.36 -18.11 4.26
N ASN A 236 0.49 -17.69 3.01
CA ASN A 236 1.74 -17.80 2.26
C ASN A 236 2.70 -16.63 2.47
N ILE A 237 2.20 -15.46 2.92
CA ILE A 237 3.06 -14.31 3.21
C ILE A 237 4.07 -14.65 4.31
N HIS A 238 5.20 -13.96 4.35
CA HIS A 238 6.30 -14.26 5.25
C HIS A 238 6.83 -15.70 5.15
N SER A 239 6.77 -16.29 3.94
CA SER A 239 7.30 -17.62 3.66
C SER A 239 7.87 -17.70 2.23
N GLU A 240 8.59 -18.77 1.92
CA GLU A 240 9.11 -19.05 0.57
C GLU A 240 7.99 -19.30 -0.47
N LYS A 241 6.74 -19.41 -0.03
CA LYS A 241 5.59 -19.52 -0.94
C LYS A 241 5.13 -18.17 -1.47
N ASP A 242 5.57 -17.08 -0.84
CA ASP A 242 5.36 -15.73 -1.36
C ASP A 242 6.41 -15.39 -2.41
N ASN A 243 6.20 -15.92 -3.61
CA ASN A 243 7.15 -15.85 -4.71
C ASN A 243 6.47 -15.47 -6.03
N LEU A 244 7.28 -15.16 -7.04
CA LEU A 244 6.82 -14.69 -8.35
C LEU A 244 5.82 -15.64 -9.04
N PHE A 245 5.93 -16.95 -8.82
CA PHE A 245 5.03 -17.93 -9.46
C PHE A 245 3.60 -17.84 -8.96
N ALA A 246 3.39 -17.32 -7.74
CA ALA A 246 2.06 -17.11 -7.18
C ALA A 246 1.36 -15.87 -7.76
N ILE A 247 2.10 -14.94 -8.36
CA ILE A 247 1.58 -13.65 -8.80
C ILE A 247 0.78 -13.78 -10.10
N GLN A 248 -0.38 -13.13 -10.13
CA GLN A 248 -1.32 -13.10 -11.24
C GLN A 248 -1.27 -11.73 -11.94
N GLU A 249 -0.89 -11.70 -13.21
CA GLU A 249 -0.82 -10.45 -13.98
C GLU A 249 -2.16 -9.71 -14.01
N LYS A 250 -3.27 -10.46 -14.07
CA LYS A 250 -4.62 -9.88 -14.03
C LYS A 250 -4.93 -9.15 -12.72
N ALA A 251 -4.43 -9.63 -11.58
CA ALA A 251 -4.60 -8.96 -10.30
C ALA A 251 -3.86 -7.62 -10.28
N LEU A 252 -2.62 -7.59 -10.78
CA LEU A 252 -1.83 -6.36 -10.88
C LEU A 252 -2.50 -5.31 -11.77
N GLU A 253 -3.00 -5.71 -12.95
CA GLU A 253 -3.70 -4.80 -13.86
C GLU A 253 -5.03 -4.32 -13.25
N MET A 254 -5.82 -5.21 -12.65
CA MET A 254 -7.05 -4.87 -11.93
C MET A 254 -6.79 -3.81 -10.85
N MET A 255 -5.76 -4.00 -10.04
CA MET A 255 -5.41 -3.03 -8.99
C MET A 255 -5.00 -1.68 -9.57
N LYS A 256 -4.17 -1.65 -10.62
CA LYS A 256 -3.79 -0.40 -11.29
C LYS A 256 -5.02 0.32 -11.86
N ASP A 257 -5.90 -0.39 -12.53
CA ASP A 257 -7.10 0.20 -13.13
C ASP A 257 -8.06 0.73 -12.06
N PHE A 258 -8.22 0.01 -10.94
CA PHE A 258 -8.98 0.50 -9.80
C PHE A 258 -8.39 1.80 -9.21
N LEU A 259 -7.06 1.89 -9.07
CA LEU A 259 -6.41 3.11 -8.62
C LEU A 259 -6.66 4.30 -9.55
N LEU A 260 -6.70 4.08 -10.86
CA LEU A 260 -7.02 5.14 -11.82
C LEU A 260 -8.46 5.66 -11.61
N HIS A 261 -9.44 4.77 -11.40
CA HIS A 261 -10.81 5.18 -11.07
C HIS A 261 -10.90 5.90 -9.72
N ILE A 262 -10.13 5.48 -8.72
CA ILE A 262 -10.03 6.21 -7.45
C ILE A 262 -9.58 7.65 -7.68
N LEU A 263 -8.55 7.88 -8.52
CA LEU A 263 -8.02 9.21 -8.79
C LEU A 263 -9.00 10.10 -9.58
N GLU A 264 -9.87 9.50 -10.38
CA GLU A 264 -10.87 10.20 -11.19
C GLU A 264 -12.14 10.54 -10.40
N GLU A 265 -12.49 9.75 -9.36
CA GLU A 265 -13.82 9.80 -8.72
C GLU A 265 -13.79 10.23 -7.23
N LEU A 266 -12.64 10.29 -6.55
CA LEU A 266 -12.53 10.79 -5.17
C LEU A 266 -12.55 12.32 -5.10
#